data_5ae917cc2f527381e3d4ee56ba0629aa
#
_entry.id   5ae917cc2f527381e3d4ee56ba0629aa
#
_cell.length_a   1.000
_cell.length_b   1.000
_cell.length_c   1.000
_cell.angle_alpha   90.00
_cell.angle_beta   90.00
_cell.angle_gamma   90.00
#
_symmetry.space_group_name_H-M   'P 1'
#
loop_
_entity.id
_entity.type
_entity.pdbx_description
1 polymer ?
#
loop_
_entity_poly.entity_id
_entity_poly.type
_entity_poly.pdbx_seq_one_letter_code
_entity_poly.pdbx_strand_id
1 'polypeptide(L)'
;MKSPLFFLCMLAMLLALGTSPGFSQGKGISLNKIIAKVDNYYVLKSDLEQTRQSYAQQNQKAPADCQILESLVVQKVLLAKAEIDSVTVDDKLIDSQMDSRMSYMVQQFGSEKNLVEAYGKSIEALKSELRSEVKEQMLGQRMQTKITDEVKVSPNEVRKFFNAIPKDSLPYIPAEVEIGHIVRLAKVTKEQRDELRKRLLALRERVEKGEDFAKLATEFSEDVGSAPKGGSLGFAKRGAMVPEFEGAALKLKPGEMSDIVESEYGLHLIQLIEVRGAEYHARHILLRPDYNRLDLSEPRRFLDSLRTLIVADSIKFEKAAKDFSEDKATADAGGVIRDPQSNSSLLPLDQNMDYTLYMTLDTMKVGSISQPMDYRLEDGKSAVRLLYYKRKVAPHTASIKDDYEKIANIVLVNKKNKAIDEWFRKAVSDVYINVDPEYESCRILGSVKTEGP
;
A
#
# COMPACT_ATOMS: atom_id res chain seq x y z
N MET A 1 18.67 46.47 -64.81
CA MET A 1 17.21 46.31 -64.95
C MET A 1 16.77 45.20 -64.00
N LYS A 2 16.25 45.60 -62.84
CA LYS A 2 15.81 44.66 -61.79
C LYS A 2 14.31 44.40 -61.99
N SER A 3 13.98 43.13 -62.18
CA SER A 3 12.64 42.62 -62.48
C SER A 3 11.65 42.90 -61.35
N PRO A 4 10.42 43.43 -61.61
CA PRO A 4 9.41 43.71 -60.62
C PRO A 4 8.68 42.43 -60.10
N LEU A 5 9.11 41.23 -60.57
CA LEU A 5 8.47 39.96 -60.19
C LEU A 5 8.82 39.46 -58.79
N PHE A 6 9.88 40.03 -58.16
CA PHE A 6 10.31 39.60 -56.85
C PHE A 6 9.51 40.24 -55.69
N PHE A 7 8.85 41.39 -55.96
CA PHE A 7 8.07 42.11 -54.93
C PHE A 7 6.63 41.61 -54.82
N LEU A 8 6.12 40.93 -55.86
CA LEU A 8 4.76 40.41 -55.85
C LEU A 8 4.64 39.08 -55.11
N CYS A 9 5.71 38.28 -55.06
CA CYS A 9 5.72 37.04 -54.27
C CYS A 9 5.86 37.25 -52.77
N MET A 10 6.45 38.37 -52.31
CA MET A 10 6.58 38.68 -50.92
C MET A 10 5.32 39.24 -50.27
N LEU A 11 4.44 39.86 -51.09
CA LEU A 11 3.15 40.37 -50.62
C LEU A 11 2.04 39.29 -50.58
N ALA A 12 2.18 38.22 -51.37
CA ALA A 12 1.26 37.06 -51.33
C ALA A 12 1.56 36.13 -50.16
N MET A 13 2.79 36.15 -49.62
CA MET A 13 3.20 35.31 -48.45
C MET A 13 2.78 35.91 -47.11
N LEU A 14 2.43 37.23 -47.06
CA LEU A 14 1.97 37.90 -45.83
C LEU A 14 0.46 37.83 -45.63
N LEU A 15 -0.32 37.34 -46.65
CA LEU A 15 -1.77 37.16 -46.56
C LEU A 15 -2.21 35.70 -46.23
N ALA A 16 -1.25 34.77 -46.16
CA ALA A 16 -1.51 33.36 -45.81
C ALA A 16 -1.36 33.03 -44.32
N LEU A 17 -1.00 34.01 -43.48
CA LEU A 17 -0.80 33.84 -42.02
C LEU A 17 -2.03 34.22 -41.18
N GLY A 18 -3.23 34.30 -41.78
CA GLY A 18 -4.45 34.80 -41.13
C GLY A 18 -5.55 33.79 -40.89
N THR A 19 -5.34 32.48 -41.10
CA THR A 19 -6.34 31.48 -40.70
C THR A 19 -5.66 30.41 -39.82
N SER A 20 -5.35 30.78 -38.59
CA SER A 20 -5.23 29.78 -37.56
C SER A 20 -6.60 29.07 -37.48
N PRO A 21 -6.66 27.73 -37.63
CA PRO A 21 -7.89 27.03 -37.29
C PRO A 21 -8.11 27.37 -35.81
N GLY A 22 -9.18 28.12 -35.55
CA GLY A 22 -9.65 28.35 -34.21
C GLY A 22 -9.71 26.98 -33.53
N PHE A 23 -8.87 26.79 -32.53
CA PHE A 23 -9.06 25.70 -31.58
C PHE A 23 -10.49 25.92 -31.07
N SER A 24 -11.42 25.11 -31.60
CA SER A 24 -12.74 24.97 -31.03
C SER A 24 -12.51 24.72 -29.56
N GLN A 25 -12.82 25.71 -28.73
CA GLN A 25 -12.84 25.53 -27.28
C GLN A 25 -13.72 24.31 -27.03
N GLY A 26 -13.06 23.27 -26.53
CA GLY A 26 -13.66 21.99 -26.32
C GLY A 26 -14.94 22.14 -25.54
N LYS A 27 -15.87 21.31 -25.95
CA LYS A 27 -17.11 20.93 -25.31
C LYS A 27 -17.15 21.33 -23.85
N GLY A 28 -18.20 22.12 -23.52
CA GLY A 28 -18.47 22.58 -22.17
C GLY A 28 -18.25 21.46 -21.15
N ILE A 29 -17.88 21.85 -19.93
CA ILE A 29 -17.69 20.99 -18.79
C ILE A 29 -18.84 19.98 -18.79
N SER A 30 -18.56 18.75 -19.19
CA SER A 30 -19.53 17.67 -19.07
C SER A 30 -19.71 17.48 -17.59
N LEU A 31 -20.82 17.98 -17.05
CA LEU A 31 -21.25 17.65 -15.69
C LEU A 31 -21.25 16.13 -15.61
N ASN A 32 -20.51 15.59 -14.65
CA ASN A 32 -20.34 14.15 -14.48
C ASN A 32 -21.72 13.52 -14.25
N LYS A 33 -22.20 12.72 -15.22
CA LYS A 33 -23.56 12.18 -15.22
C LYS A 33 -23.67 11.12 -14.14
N ILE A 34 -24.72 11.20 -13.32
CA ILE A 34 -25.12 10.11 -12.42
C ILE A 34 -25.75 9.02 -13.28
N ILE A 35 -25.16 7.82 -13.26
CA ILE A 35 -25.62 6.65 -14.04
C ILE A 35 -26.30 5.60 -13.18
N ALA A 36 -26.08 5.63 -11.85
CA ALA A 36 -26.90 4.89 -10.90
C ALA A 36 -26.91 5.61 -9.53
N LYS A 37 -27.98 5.36 -8.76
CA LYS A 37 -28.15 5.82 -7.39
C LYS A 37 -28.56 4.65 -6.51
N VAL A 38 -27.93 4.53 -5.35
CA VAL A 38 -28.27 3.55 -4.31
C VAL A 38 -28.41 4.31 -2.98
N ASP A 39 -29.63 4.50 -2.50
CA ASP A 39 -29.95 5.37 -1.36
C ASP A 39 -29.26 6.75 -1.49
N ASN A 40 -28.28 7.03 -0.62
CA ASN A 40 -27.49 8.27 -0.60
C ASN A 40 -26.22 8.21 -1.44
N TYR A 41 -25.91 7.06 -2.06
CA TYR A 41 -24.70 6.86 -2.84
C TYR A 41 -24.96 6.97 -4.32
N TYR A 42 -24.00 7.55 -5.04
CA TYR A 42 -24.09 7.76 -6.48
C TYR A 42 -23.00 6.98 -7.20
N VAL A 43 -23.31 6.49 -8.39
CA VAL A 43 -22.36 5.98 -9.37
C VAL A 43 -22.32 6.97 -10.52
N LEU A 44 -21.16 7.50 -10.81
CA LEU A 44 -20.94 8.49 -11.84
C LEU A 44 -20.42 7.82 -13.12
N LYS A 45 -20.67 8.45 -14.27
CA LYS A 45 -20.11 7.98 -15.54
C LYS A 45 -18.56 7.97 -15.51
N SER A 46 -17.95 8.90 -14.81
CA SER A 46 -16.49 8.92 -14.59
C SER A 46 -15.99 7.68 -13.86
N ASP A 47 -16.75 7.13 -12.90
CA ASP A 47 -16.32 5.96 -12.12
C ASP A 47 -16.24 4.73 -13.04
N LEU A 48 -17.20 4.58 -13.94
CA LEU A 48 -17.20 3.54 -14.97
C LEU A 48 -16.00 3.68 -15.91
N GLU A 49 -15.75 4.90 -16.41
CA GLU A 49 -14.64 5.19 -17.31
C GLU A 49 -13.28 4.98 -16.62
N GLN A 50 -13.13 5.42 -15.38
CA GLN A 50 -11.92 5.24 -14.58
C GLN A 50 -11.65 3.76 -14.30
N THR A 51 -12.69 3.00 -13.94
CA THR A 51 -12.57 1.55 -13.75
C THR A 51 -12.09 0.88 -15.04
N ARG A 52 -12.66 1.22 -16.19
CA ARG A 52 -12.22 0.70 -17.48
C ARG A 52 -10.77 1.05 -17.81
N GLN A 53 -10.34 2.29 -17.50
CA GLN A 53 -8.96 2.72 -17.70
C GLN A 53 -7.97 1.97 -16.80
N SER A 54 -8.36 1.65 -15.56
CA SER A 54 -7.50 0.88 -14.64
C SER A 54 -7.18 -0.51 -15.17
N TYR A 55 -8.14 -1.19 -15.82
CA TYR A 55 -7.87 -2.46 -16.51
C TYR A 55 -6.88 -2.30 -17.67
N ALA A 56 -7.02 -1.23 -18.45
CA ALA A 56 -6.12 -0.96 -19.57
C ALA A 56 -4.68 -0.67 -19.10
N GLN A 57 -4.51 0.05 -17.99
CA GLN A 57 -3.20 0.31 -17.38
C GLN A 57 -2.52 -0.97 -16.88
N GLN A 58 -3.30 -1.97 -16.47
CA GLN A 58 -2.80 -3.28 -16.05
C GLN A 58 -2.60 -4.26 -17.22
N ASN A 59 -2.70 -3.80 -18.47
CA ASN A 59 -2.67 -4.63 -19.67
C ASN A 59 -3.74 -5.75 -19.66
N GLN A 60 -4.85 -5.54 -18.96
CA GLN A 60 -5.96 -6.48 -18.89
C GLN A 60 -7.12 -6.02 -19.78
N LYS A 61 -7.86 -6.99 -20.34
CA LYS A 61 -9.09 -6.69 -21.08
C LYS A 61 -10.17 -6.27 -20.09
N ALA A 62 -10.66 -5.04 -20.21
CA ALA A 62 -11.77 -4.57 -19.39
C ALA A 62 -13.03 -5.43 -19.61
N PRO A 63 -13.80 -5.73 -18.54
CA PRO A 63 -15.15 -6.28 -18.67
C PRO A 63 -16.07 -5.35 -19.49
N ALA A 64 -17.22 -5.87 -19.89
CA ALA A 64 -18.25 -5.03 -20.54
C ALA A 64 -18.75 -3.94 -19.56
N ASP A 65 -19.13 -2.77 -20.09
CA ASP A 65 -19.58 -1.64 -19.27
C ASP A 65 -20.74 -2.02 -18.33
N CYS A 66 -21.64 -2.91 -18.75
CA CYS A 66 -22.69 -3.44 -17.87
C CYS A 66 -22.15 -4.21 -16.66
N GLN A 67 -21.09 -4.98 -16.82
CA GLN A 67 -20.46 -5.72 -15.71
C GLN A 67 -19.71 -4.78 -14.75
N ILE A 68 -19.06 -3.75 -15.30
CA ILE A 68 -18.41 -2.71 -14.49
C ILE A 68 -19.47 -1.96 -13.70
N LEU A 69 -20.55 -1.52 -14.35
CA LEU A 69 -21.63 -0.80 -13.67
C LEU A 69 -22.28 -1.66 -12.58
N GLU A 70 -22.54 -2.94 -12.85
CA GLU A 70 -23.08 -3.87 -11.85
C GLU A 70 -22.15 -3.96 -10.62
N SER A 71 -20.84 -4.09 -10.83
CA SER A 71 -19.87 -4.12 -9.72
C SER A 71 -19.86 -2.84 -8.91
N LEU A 72 -19.98 -1.68 -9.55
CA LEU A 72 -20.08 -0.37 -8.88
C LEU A 72 -21.38 -0.24 -8.07
N VAL A 73 -22.50 -0.69 -8.62
CA VAL A 73 -23.80 -0.72 -7.91
C VAL A 73 -23.74 -1.65 -6.71
N VAL A 74 -23.18 -2.86 -6.86
CA VAL A 74 -22.97 -3.81 -5.75
C VAL A 74 -22.16 -3.17 -4.62
N GLN A 75 -21.09 -2.46 -4.97
CA GLN A 75 -20.28 -1.74 -3.98
C GLN A 75 -21.11 -0.68 -3.23
N LYS A 76 -21.95 0.10 -3.93
CA LYS A 76 -22.81 1.09 -3.28
C LYS A 76 -23.90 0.45 -2.42
N VAL A 77 -24.43 -0.73 -2.79
CA VAL A 77 -25.34 -1.51 -1.95
C VAL A 77 -24.66 -1.96 -0.66
N LEU A 78 -23.40 -2.42 -0.73
CA LEU A 78 -22.63 -2.77 0.46
C LEU A 78 -22.46 -1.57 1.42
N LEU A 79 -22.23 -0.37 0.88
CA LEU A 79 -22.09 0.85 1.67
C LEU A 79 -23.43 1.26 2.32
N ALA A 80 -24.51 1.26 1.56
CA ALA A 80 -25.86 1.58 2.07
C ALA A 80 -26.25 0.62 3.21
N LYS A 81 -26.00 -0.67 3.01
CA LYS A 81 -26.26 -1.69 4.06
C LYS A 81 -25.32 -1.57 5.24
N ALA A 82 -24.05 -1.18 5.04
CA ALA A 82 -23.14 -0.91 6.14
C ALA A 82 -23.66 0.21 7.04
N GLU A 83 -24.23 1.26 6.44
CA GLU A 83 -24.86 2.37 7.18
C GLU A 83 -26.10 1.89 7.96
N ILE A 84 -27.03 1.15 7.29
CA ILE A 84 -28.23 0.58 7.93
C ILE A 84 -27.84 -0.36 9.08
N ASP A 85 -26.83 -1.21 8.88
CA ASP A 85 -26.38 -2.20 9.87
C ASP A 85 -25.39 -1.62 10.89
N SER A 86 -25.19 -0.30 10.90
CA SER A 86 -24.27 0.43 11.81
C SER A 86 -22.85 -0.13 11.82
N VAL A 87 -22.36 -0.58 10.67
CA VAL A 87 -20.98 -1.01 10.50
C VAL A 87 -20.10 0.22 10.43
N THR A 88 -19.08 0.31 11.28
CA THR A 88 -18.16 1.46 11.34
C THR A 88 -16.72 1.03 11.16
N VAL A 89 -15.89 1.96 10.74
CA VAL A 89 -14.42 1.84 10.67
C VAL A 89 -13.82 2.89 11.59
N ASP A 90 -12.78 2.51 12.33
CA ASP A 90 -12.05 3.43 13.21
C ASP A 90 -11.32 4.49 12.38
N ASP A 91 -11.48 5.77 12.75
CA ASP A 91 -10.84 6.91 12.09
C ASP A 91 -9.31 6.78 12.07
N LYS A 92 -8.70 6.21 13.11
CA LYS A 92 -7.25 5.97 13.14
C LYS A 92 -6.79 4.98 12.07
N LEU A 93 -7.61 3.95 11.78
CA LEU A 93 -7.32 3.01 10.70
C LEU A 93 -7.45 3.69 9.33
N ILE A 94 -8.45 4.57 9.16
CA ILE A 94 -8.61 5.35 7.93
C ILE A 94 -7.38 6.26 7.73
N ASP A 95 -6.94 6.95 8.79
CA ASP A 95 -5.78 7.84 8.71
C ASP A 95 -4.49 7.06 8.40
N SER A 96 -4.28 5.91 9.04
CA SER A 96 -3.12 5.04 8.76
C SER A 96 -3.12 4.52 7.32
N GLN A 97 -4.27 4.07 6.81
CA GLN A 97 -4.41 3.62 5.43
C GLN A 97 -4.18 4.76 4.43
N MET A 98 -4.67 5.96 4.77
CA MET A 98 -4.45 7.16 4.00
C MET A 98 -2.97 7.52 3.92
N ASP A 99 -2.26 7.51 5.06
CA ASP A 99 -0.84 7.82 5.09
C ASP A 99 -0.02 6.81 4.29
N SER A 100 -0.39 5.54 4.34
CA SER A 100 0.23 4.50 3.52
C SER A 100 0.00 4.74 2.02
N ARG A 101 -1.24 5.09 1.62
CA ARG A 101 -1.59 5.42 0.22
C ARG A 101 -0.83 6.65 -0.27
N MET A 102 -0.74 7.69 0.55
CA MET A 102 0.01 8.90 0.21
C MET A 102 1.51 8.63 0.08
N SER A 103 2.09 7.84 0.98
CA SER A 103 3.49 7.44 0.91
C SER A 103 3.79 6.67 -0.39
N TYR A 104 2.91 5.76 -0.78
CA TYR A 104 3.01 5.05 -2.05
C TYR A 104 2.94 5.99 -3.25
N MET A 105 1.98 6.94 -3.26
CA MET A 105 1.87 7.94 -4.33
C MET A 105 3.12 8.81 -4.43
N VAL A 106 3.64 9.30 -3.30
CA VAL A 106 4.88 10.08 -3.26
C VAL A 106 6.06 9.28 -3.82
N GLN A 107 6.16 8.00 -3.48
CA GLN A 107 7.19 7.11 -4.02
C GLN A 107 7.07 6.93 -5.53
N GLN A 108 5.86 6.76 -6.07
CA GLN A 108 5.61 6.63 -7.51
C GLN A 108 6.00 7.90 -8.29
N PHE A 109 5.73 9.07 -7.74
CA PHE A 109 6.08 10.36 -8.34
C PHE A 109 7.50 10.84 -8.00
N GLY A 110 8.22 10.08 -7.16
CA GLY A 110 9.60 10.36 -6.73
C GLY A 110 9.73 11.44 -5.65
N SER A 111 8.72 12.31 -5.47
CA SER A 111 8.68 13.31 -4.39
C SER A 111 7.28 13.90 -4.21
N GLU A 112 7.01 14.45 -3.01
CA GLU A 112 5.78 15.22 -2.74
C GLU A 112 5.62 16.40 -3.71
N LYS A 113 6.71 17.08 -4.05
CA LYS A 113 6.69 18.20 -4.99
C LYS A 113 6.15 17.77 -6.36
N ASN A 114 6.68 16.69 -6.91
CA ASN A 114 6.23 16.16 -8.19
C ASN A 114 4.77 15.72 -8.14
N LEU A 115 4.34 15.13 -7.02
CA LEU A 115 2.95 14.74 -6.80
C LEU A 115 2.03 15.96 -6.80
N VAL A 116 2.40 17.03 -6.07
CA VAL A 116 1.66 18.30 -6.02
C VAL A 116 1.62 18.96 -7.41
N GLU A 117 2.71 18.97 -8.16
CA GLU A 117 2.75 19.50 -9.53
C GLU A 117 1.86 18.68 -10.48
N ALA A 118 1.88 17.35 -10.37
CA ALA A 118 1.09 16.47 -11.23
C ALA A 118 -0.43 16.61 -11.00
N TYR A 119 -0.85 16.76 -9.75
CA TYR A 119 -2.27 16.87 -9.39
C TYR A 119 -2.78 18.31 -9.29
N GLY A 120 -1.91 19.30 -9.23
CA GLY A 120 -2.25 20.72 -9.04
C GLY A 120 -2.91 21.02 -7.68
N LYS A 121 -2.71 20.15 -6.68
CA LYS A 121 -3.32 20.22 -5.35
C LYS A 121 -2.28 20.01 -4.26
N SER A 122 -2.48 20.62 -3.09
CA SER A 122 -1.63 20.34 -1.93
C SER A 122 -1.83 18.91 -1.40
N ILE A 123 -0.87 18.40 -0.65
CA ILE A 123 -0.96 17.08 -0.03
C ILE A 123 -2.18 16.99 0.90
N GLU A 124 -2.47 18.06 1.66
CA GLU A 124 -3.63 18.12 2.55
C GLU A 124 -4.95 18.08 1.76
N ALA A 125 -5.02 18.77 0.61
CA ALA A 125 -6.18 18.73 -0.27
C ALA A 125 -6.39 17.35 -0.87
N LEU A 126 -5.31 16.68 -1.31
CA LEU A 126 -5.34 15.31 -1.80
C LEU A 126 -5.78 14.33 -0.69
N LYS A 127 -5.22 14.45 0.51
CA LYS A 127 -5.65 13.64 1.67
C LYS A 127 -7.13 13.84 1.98
N SER A 128 -7.61 15.06 2.00
CA SER A 128 -9.02 15.37 2.28
C SER A 128 -9.96 14.77 1.23
N GLU A 129 -9.60 14.83 -0.04
CA GLU A 129 -10.39 14.29 -1.15
C GLU A 129 -10.42 12.76 -1.13
N LEU A 130 -9.27 12.12 -0.90
CA LEU A 130 -9.15 10.66 -0.89
C LEU A 130 -9.70 10.02 0.40
N ARG A 131 -9.84 10.79 1.49
CA ARG A 131 -10.28 10.24 2.78
C ARG A 131 -11.66 9.58 2.72
N SER A 132 -12.62 10.20 2.01
CA SER A 132 -13.95 9.63 1.84
C SER A 132 -13.90 8.33 1.04
N GLU A 133 -13.10 8.29 -0.01
CA GLU A 133 -12.91 7.11 -0.85
C GLU A 133 -12.28 5.95 -0.07
N VAL A 134 -11.23 6.23 0.71
CA VAL A 134 -10.60 5.23 1.59
C VAL A 134 -11.58 4.73 2.64
N LYS A 135 -12.38 5.62 3.26
CA LYS A 135 -13.42 5.23 4.21
C LYS A 135 -14.46 4.32 3.57
N GLU A 136 -14.98 4.67 2.39
CA GLU A 136 -15.93 3.83 1.65
C GLU A 136 -15.35 2.46 1.33
N GLN A 137 -14.10 2.41 0.84
CA GLN A 137 -13.41 1.16 0.55
C GLN A 137 -13.30 0.28 1.80
N MET A 138 -12.87 0.85 2.92
CA MET A 138 -12.75 0.12 4.19
C MET A 138 -14.10 -0.35 4.74
N LEU A 139 -15.15 0.47 4.62
CA LEU A 139 -16.51 0.07 5.00
C LEU A 139 -17.00 -1.10 4.15
N GLY A 140 -16.82 -1.05 2.83
CA GLY A 140 -17.16 -2.14 1.92
C GLY A 140 -16.46 -3.44 2.29
N GLN A 141 -15.14 -3.39 2.55
CA GLN A 141 -14.36 -4.55 3.00
C GLN A 141 -14.85 -5.08 4.35
N ARG A 142 -15.15 -4.18 5.31
CA ARG A 142 -15.66 -4.57 6.63
C ARG A 142 -17.00 -5.26 6.50
N MET A 143 -17.89 -4.76 5.63
CA MET A 143 -19.19 -5.38 5.38
C MET A 143 -19.03 -6.76 4.71
N GLN A 144 -18.17 -6.90 3.70
CA GLN A 144 -17.86 -8.21 3.10
C GLN A 144 -17.31 -9.20 4.12
N THR A 145 -16.42 -8.74 5.01
CA THR A 145 -15.91 -9.57 6.10
C THR A 145 -17.05 -10.02 7.02
N LYS A 146 -17.92 -9.11 7.47
CA LYS A 146 -19.09 -9.42 8.31
C LYS A 146 -19.99 -10.48 7.66
N ILE A 147 -20.23 -10.40 6.35
CA ILE A 147 -21.05 -11.36 5.59
C ILE A 147 -20.38 -12.74 5.53
N THR A 148 -19.05 -12.77 5.44
CA THR A 148 -18.30 -14.00 5.13
C THR A 148 -17.51 -14.57 6.32
N ASP A 149 -17.58 -13.95 7.50
CA ASP A 149 -16.76 -14.32 8.67
C ASP A 149 -17.05 -15.74 9.16
N GLU A 150 -18.30 -16.16 9.10
CA GLU A 150 -18.72 -17.50 9.51
C GLU A 150 -18.56 -18.56 8.39
N VAL A 151 -18.16 -18.15 7.17
CA VAL A 151 -18.03 -19.07 6.03
C VAL A 151 -16.76 -19.92 6.21
N LYS A 152 -16.96 -21.20 6.46
CA LYS A 152 -15.89 -22.19 6.61
C LYS A 152 -16.04 -23.29 5.57
N VAL A 153 -14.92 -23.92 5.25
CA VAL A 153 -14.86 -25.05 4.31
C VAL A 153 -14.51 -26.32 5.06
N SER A 154 -15.29 -27.36 4.85
CA SER A 154 -15.02 -28.69 5.38
C SER A 154 -14.13 -29.52 4.43
N PRO A 155 -13.38 -30.50 4.95
CA PRO A 155 -12.60 -31.41 4.12
C PRO A 155 -13.43 -32.18 3.07
N ASN A 156 -14.70 -32.44 3.35
CA ASN A 156 -15.60 -33.09 2.40
C ASN A 156 -15.97 -32.18 1.23
N GLU A 157 -16.17 -30.88 1.46
CA GLU A 157 -16.44 -29.92 0.39
C GLU A 157 -15.23 -29.80 -0.54
N VAL A 158 -14.01 -29.75 0.02
CA VAL A 158 -12.78 -29.72 -0.75
C VAL A 158 -12.66 -30.97 -1.64
N ARG A 159 -12.89 -32.18 -1.08
CA ARG A 159 -12.86 -33.44 -1.85
C ARG A 159 -13.94 -33.45 -2.94
N LYS A 160 -15.16 -33.06 -2.63
CA LYS A 160 -16.26 -32.98 -3.61
C LYS A 160 -15.93 -32.05 -4.75
N PHE A 161 -15.42 -30.86 -4.45
CA PHE A 161 -15.01 -29.88 -5.45
C PHE A 161 -13.92 -30.47 -6.37
N PHE A 162 -12.85 -31.02 -5.79
CA PHE A 162 -11.74 -31.59 -6.55
C PHE A 162 -12.19 -32.78 -7.44
N ASN A 163 -13.00 -33.69 -6.90
CA ASN A 163 -13.50 -34.82 -7.63
C ASN A 163 -14.50 -34.48 -8.75
N ALA A 164 -15.08 -33.26 -8.72
CA ALA A 164 -15.96 -32.78 -9.78
C ALA A 164 -15.16 -32.23 -10.97
N ILE A 165 -13.86 -31.97 -10.84
CA ILE A 165 -13.01 -31.49 -11.93
C ILE A 165 -12.68 -32.71 -12.82
N PRO A 166 -12.93 -32.65 -14.15
CA PRO A 166 -12.50 -33.69 -15.07
C PRO A 166 -10.99 -33.89 -15.00
N LYS A 167 -10.54 -35.15 -15.03
CA LYS A 167 -9.11 -35.49 -14.87
C LYS A 167 -8.19 -34.85 -15.91
N ASP A 168 -8.68 -34.70 -17.11
CA ASP A 168 -8.01 -34.04 -18.24
C ASP A 168 -7.96 -32.51 -18.16
N SER A 169 -8.77 -31.96 -17.26
CA SER A 169 -8.83 -30.53 -17.00
C SER A 169 -8.09 -30.11 -15.72
N LEU A 170 -7.47 -31.09 -15.03
CA LEU A 170 -6.65 -30.76 -13.83
C LEU A 170 -5.43 -29.94 -14.23
N PRO A 171 -5.14 -28.82 -13.56
CA PRO A 171 -3.99 -27.99 -13.88
C PRO A 171 -2.68 -28.72 -13.59
N TYR A 172 -1.69 -28.45 -14.43
CA TYR A 172 -0.30 -28.84 -14.16
C TYR A 172 0.33 -27.76 -13.27
N ILE A 173 0.84 -28.16 -12.13
CA ILE A 173 1.48 -27.30 -11.15
C ILE A 173 2.99 -27.41 -11.34
N PRO A 174 3.71 -26.30 -11.58
CA PRO A 174 5.16 -26.29 -11.69
C PRO A 174 5.81 -26.72 -10.37
N ALA A 175 7.12 -26.88 -10.37
CA ALA A 175 7.85 -27.11 -9.12
C ALA A 175 7.57 -26.00 -8.12
N GLU A 176 7.42 -26.37 -6.85
CA GLU A 176 7.17 -25.43 -5.76
C GLU A 176 8.13 -25.66 -4.61
N VAL A 177 8.34 -24.61 -3.85
CA VAL A 177 9.24 -24.63 -2.69
C VAL A 177 8.57 -24.05 -1.46
N GLU A 178 8.82 -24.66 -0.31
CA GLU A 178 8.52 -24.07 0.98
C GLU A 178 9.82 -23.56 1.58
N ILE A 179 9.86 -22.26 1.86
CA ILE A 179 11.04 -21.58 2.37
C ILE A 179 10.69 -20.73 3.58
N GLY A 180 11.66 -20.55 4.43
CA GLY A 180 11.59 -19.62 5.53
C GLY A 180 12.79 -18.69 5.54
N HIS A 181 12.67 -17.56 6.26
CA HIS A 181 13.81 -16.68 6.48
C HIS A 181 13.85 -16.14 7.92
N ILE A 182 15.04 -15.76 8.35
CA ILE A 182 15.30 -14.97 9.56
C ILE A 182 16.01 -13.72 9.11
N VAL A 183 15.46 -12.56 9.40
CA VAL A 183 15.95 -11.27 8.93
C VAL A 183 16.49 -10.45 10.09
N ARG A 184 17.65 -9.81 9.89
CA ARG A 184 18.21 -8.80 10.79
C ARG A 184 18.46 -7.53 9.99
N LEU A 185 17.93 -6.41 10.49
CA LEU A 185 18.06 -5.11 9.86
C LEU A 185 19.49 -4.59 9.96
N ALA A 186 19.91 -3.87 8.94
CA ALA A 186 21.12 -3.07 8.99
C ALA A 186 21.00 -2.01 10.09
N LYS A 187 22.10 -1.78 10.80
CA LYS A 187 22.14 -0.81 11.91
C LYS A 187 22.88 0.45 11.51
N VAL A 188 22.40 1.56 12.03
CA VAL A 188 23.14 2.83 11.96
C VAL A 188 24.42 2.66 12.74
N THR A 189 25.57 2.98 12.13
CA THR A 189 26.86 2.88 12.83
C THR A 189 26.93 3.91 13.95
N LYS A 190 27.76 3.63 14.94
CA LYS A 190 28.00 4.58 16.04
C LYS A 190 28.54 5.91 15.47
N GLU A 191 29.44 5.83 14.52
CA GLU A 191 30.08 6.98 13.87
C GLU A 191 29.04 7.87 13.18
N GLN A 192 28.12 7.30 12.39
CA GLN A 192 27.04 8.05 11.76
C GLN A 192 26.13 8.71 12.80
N ARG A 193 25.79 7.98 13.86
CA ARG A 193 24.94 8.48 14.95
C ARG A 193 25.60 9.65 15.67
N ASP A 194 26.89 9.52 16.00
CA ASP A 194 27.66 10.56 16.66
C ASP A 194 27.83 11.79 15.76
N GLU A 195 28.01 11.61 14.45
CA GLU A 195 28.05 12.71 13.48
C GLU A 195 26.73 13.48 13.41
N LEU A 196 25.60 12.77 13.27
CA LEU A 196 24.28 13.39 13.25
C LEU A 196 23.97 14.14 14.56
N ARG A 197 24.31 13.52 15.69
CA ARG A 197 24.17 14.15 17.01
C ARG A 197 24.99 15.43 17.11
N LYS A 198 26.24 15.42 16.65
CA LYS A 198 27.11 16.59 16.61
C LYS A 198 26.52 17.73 15.75
N ARG A 199 25.98 17.37 14.57
CA ARG A 199 25.31 18.34 13.67
C ARG A 199 24.11 18.98 14.36
N LEU A 200 23.24 18.19 15.01
CA LEU A 200 22.06 18.71 15.73
C LEU A 200 22.45 19.55 16.95
N LEU A 201 23.48 19.18 17.70
CA LEU A 201 23.99 19.99 18.81
C LEU A 201 24.51 21.33 18.32
N ALA A 202 25.19 21.38 17.18
CA ALA A 202 25.64 22.64 16.60
C ALA A 202 24.44 23.54 16.16
N LEU A 203 23.37 22.94 15.62
CA LEU A 203 22.14 23.68 15.28
C LEU A 203 21.44 24.18 16.55
N ARG A 204 21.37 23.38 17.61
CA ARG A 204 20.84 23.80 18.91
C ARG A 204 21.59 25.01 19.46
N GLU A 205 22.93 25.00 19.44
CA GLU A 205 23.77 26.12 19.89
C GLU A 205 23.50 27.39 19.08
N ARG A 206 23.23 27.28 17.76
CA ARG A 206 22.85 28.43 16.91
C ARG A 206 21.51 29.03 17.35
N VAL A 207 20.51 28.19 17.68
CA VAL A 207 19.22 28.67 18.21
C VAL A 207 19.41 29.33 19.59
N GLU A 208 20.21 28.75 20.49
CA GLU A 208 20.52 29.33 21.81
C GLU A 208 21.22 30.68 21.71
N LYS A 209 21.96 30.94 20.62
CA LYS A 209 22.58 32.24 20.29
C LYS A 209 21.62 33.20 19.60
N GLY A 210 20.36 32.85 19.42
CA GLY A 210 19.31 33.74 18.90
C GLY A 210 18.98 33.56 17.41
N GLU A 211 19.51 32.54 16.74
CA GLU A 211 19.11 32.23 15.37
C GLU A 211 17.72 31.58 15.32
N ASP A 212 16.95 31.91 14.29
CA ASP A 212 15.57 31.43 14.18
C ASP A 212 15.49 29.93 13.89
N PHE A 213 14.84 29.20 14.80
CA PHE A 213 14.65 27.75 14.66
C PHE A 213 13.97 27.36 13.35
N ALA A 214 12.95 28.14 12.90
CA ALA A 214 12.21 27.82 11.69
C ALA A 214 13.09 27.95 10.44
N LYS A 215 13.99 28.93 10.40
CA LYS A 215 14.97 29.06 9.31
C LYS A 215 15.90 27.87 9.27
N LEU A 216 16.44 27.47 10.43
CA LEU A 216 17.32 26.30 10.52
C LEU A 216 16.60 24.99 10.16
N ALA A 217 15.34 24.85 10.57
CA ALA A 217 14.53 23.69 10.18
C ALA A 217 14.29 23.66 8.66
N THR A 218 14.02 24.80 8.03
CA THR A 218 13.83 24.86 6.57
C THR A 218 15.11 24.52 5.80
N GLU A 219 16.28 24.90 6.35
CA GLU A 219 17.56 24.73 5.69
C GLU A 219 18.18 23.33 5.91
N PHE A 220 18.04 22.79 7.13
CA PHE A 220 18.78 21.61 7.54
C PHE A 220 17.94 20.38 7.85
N SER A 221 16.60 20.54 8.06
CA SER A 221 15.75 19.38 8.37
C SER A 221 15.55 18.51 7.13
N GLU A 222 15.75 17.21 7.32
CA GLU A 222 15.51 16.18 6.31
C GLU A 222 14.07 15.63 6.39
N ASP A 223 13.21 16.25 7.19
CA ASP A 223 11.76 16.01 7.17
C ASP A 223 11.09 16.90 6.12
N VAL A 224 10.91 16.35 4.91
CA VAL A 224 10.33 17.07 3.78
C VAL A 224 8.91 17.59 4.03
N GLY A 225 8.16 16.98 4.96
CA GLY A 225 6.80 17.35 5.30
C GLY A 225 6.72 18.61 6.18
N SER A 226 7.66 18.79 7.11
CA SER A 226 7.68 19.91 8.05
C SER A 226 8.76 20.96 7.78
N ALA A 227 9.87 20.60 7.14
CA ALA A 227 10.96 21.53 6.85
C ALA A 227 10.52 22.83 6.15
N PRO A 228 9.69 22.80 5.07
CA PRO A 228 9.20 24.02 4.42
C PRO A 228 8.33 24.91 5.30
N LYS A 229 7.78 24.32 6.38
CA LYS A 229 6.94 25.01 7.38
C LYS A 229 7.75 25.38 8.64
N GLY A 230 9.07 25.46 8.53
CA GLY A 230 9.97 25.75 9.66
C GLY A 230 10.01 24.63 10.70
N GLY A 231 9.82 23.38 10.27
CA GLY A 231 9.78 22.19 11.13
C GLY A 231 8.48 21.99 11.89
N SER A 232 7.45 22.81 11.66
CA SER A 232 6.16 22.76 12.37
C SER A 232 5.35 21.50 12.00
N LEU A 233 4.90 20.78 13.03
CA LEU A 233 4.06 19.60 12.92
C LEU A 233 2.57 19.90 13.15
N GLY A 234 2.24 21.19 13.44
CA GLY A 234 0.88 21.56 13.83
C GLY A 234 0.50 21.04 15.22
N PHE A 235 -0.81 21.11 15.53
CA PHE A 235 -1.35 20.54 16.76
C PHE A 235 -1.54 19.03 16.64
N ALA A 236 -0.93 18.27 17.54
CA ALA A 236 -1.03 16.83 17.63
C ALA A 236 -1.71 16.42 18.94
N LYS A 237 -2.60 15.43 18.87
CA LYS A 237 -3.15 14.77 20.08
C LYS A 237 -2.13 13.81 20.66
N ARG A 238 -2.25 13.54 21.96
CA ARG A 238 -1.42 12.50 22.59
C ARG A 238 -1.63 11.15 21.90
N GLY A 239 -0.53 10.45 21.65
CA GLY A 239 -0.49 9.18 20.92
C GLY A 239 -0.44 9.34 19.39
N ALA A 240 -0.35 10.57 18.87
CA ALA A 240 -0.24 10.83 17.43
C ALA A 240 1.20 10.75 16.90
N MET A 241 2.19 10.95 17.77
CA MET A 241 3.62 10.90 17.42
C MET A 241 4.27 9.66 18.04
N VAL A 242 5.43 9.27 17.50
CA VAL A 242 6.20 8.16 18.06
C VAL A 242 6.56 8.41 19.54
N PRO A 243 6.56 7.36 20.38
CA PRO A 243 6.68 7.51 21.83
C PRO A 243 7.90 8.32 22.28
N GLU A 244 9.04 8.14 21.60
CA GLU A 244 10.29 8.83 21.92
C GLU A 244 10.16 10.34 21.69
N PHE A 245 9.56 10.74 20.56
CA PHE A 245 9.31 12.13 20.22
C PHE A 245 8.31 12.76 21.18
N GLU A 246 7.15 12.11 21.36
CA GLU A 246 6.09 12.63 22.22
C GLU A 246 6.56 12.72 23.67
N GLY A 247 7.25 11.69 24.17
CA GLY A 247 7.78 11.68 25.53
C GLY A 247 8.80 12.78 25.79
N ALA A 248 9.56 13.20 24.77
CA ALA A 248 10.47 14.33 24.87
C ALA A 248 9.69 15.68 24.78
N ALA A 249 8.83 15.83 23.79
CA ALA A 249 8.07 17.06 23.57
C ALA A 249 7.21 17.45 24.78
N LEU A 250 6.52 16.49 25.40
CA LEU A 250 5.64 16.73 26.55
C LEU A 250 6.38 17.05 27.87
N LYS A 251 7.70 16.88 27.94
CA LYS A 251 8.52 17.29 29.09
C LYS A 251 8.94 18.76 28.99
N LEU A 252 8.81 19.37 27.81
CA LEU A 252 9.25 20.75 27.57
C LEU A 252 8.20 21.76 28.01
N LYS A 253 8.64 22.94 28.32
CA LYS A 253 7.80 24.15 28.43
C LYS A 253 7.72 24.82 27.06
N PRO A 254 6.64 25.59 26.77
CA PRO A 254 6.57 26.40 25.57
C PRO A 254 7.82 27.26 25.36
N GLY A 255 8.42 27.16 24.19
CA GLY A 255 9.69 27.80 23.82
C GLY A 255 10.94 26.96 24.10
N GLU A 256 10.88 25.93 24.93
CA GLU A 256 12.02 25.09 25.29
C GLU A 256 12.38 24.08 24.18
N MET A 257 13.69 23.76 24.08
CA MET A 257 14.21 22.72 23.18
C MET A 257 14.58 21.46 23.96
N SER A 258 14.36 20.30 23.33
CA SER A 258 14.77 18.99 23.86
C SER A 258 16.28 18.79 23.78
N ASP A 259 16.77 17.77 24.50
CA ASP A 259 17.99 17.08 24.10
C ASP A 259 17.79 16.40 22.73
N ILE A 260 18.88 15.85 22.14
CA ILE A 260 18.76 15.13 20.87
C ILE A 260 18.03 13.80 21.14
N VAL A 261 16.87 13.64 20.51
CA VAL A 261 15.97 12.49 20.61
C VAL A 261 16.20 11.55 19.44
N GLU A 262 16.39 10.27 19.69
CA GLU A 262 16.51 9.24 18.66
C GLU A 262 15.18 8.50 18.52
N SER A 263 14.71 8.31 17.29
CA SER A 263 13.54 7.52 16.94
C SER A 263 13.83 6.64 15.72
N GLU A 264 12.87 5.83 15.30
CA GLU A 264 12.98 5.03 14.08
C GLU A 264 13.16 5.89 12.80
N TYR A 265 12.81 7.18 12.84
CA TYR A 265 12.96 8.11 11.70
C TYR A 265 14.32 8.82 11.66
N GLY A 266 15.10 8.77 12.71
CA GLY A 266 16.41 9.43 12.82
C GLY A 266 16.60 10.17 14.15
N LEU A 267 17.43 11.22 14.13
CA LEU A 267 17.69 12.06 15.28
C LEU A 267 16.94 13.39 15.15
N HIS A 268 16.31 13.80 16.24
CA HIS A 268 15.46 14.99 16.30
C HIS A 268 16.00 16.00 17.30
N LEU A 269 15.96 17.28 16.95
CA LEU A 269 15.95 18.41 17.88
C LEU A 269 14.52 18.96 17.88
N ILE A 270 13.84 18.91 19.04
CA ILE A 270 12.43 19.24 19.18
C ILE A 270 12.29 20.55 19.94
N GLN A 271 11.37 21.41 19.53
CA GLN A 271 10.96 22.57 20.30
C GLN A 271 9.45 22.57 20.50
N LEU A 272 8.99 22.72 21.73
CA LEU A 272 7.59 22.88 22.05
C LEU A 272 7.17 24.32 21.80
N ILE A 273 6.13 24.54 21.03
CA ILE A 273 5.57 25.88 20.75
C ILE A 273 4.46 26.20 21.73
N GLU A 274 3.48 25.29 21.87
CA GLU A 274 2.25 25.54 22.64
C GLU A 274 1.60 24.22 23.08
N VAL A 275 0.85 24.27 24.20
CA VAL A 275 -0.02 23.18 24.66
C VAL A 275 -1.42 23.72 24.82
N ARG A 276 -2.41 23.01 24.25
CA ARG A 276 -3.85 23.34 24.36
C ARG A 276 -4.64 22.13 24.82
N GLY A 277 -4.89 22.05 26.11
CA GLY A 277 -5.62 20.91 26.68
C GLY A 277 -4.91 19.58 26.44
N ALA A 278 -5.51 18.69 25.63
CA ALA A 278 -4.94 17.40 25.29
C ALA A 278 -4.06 17.42 24.02
N GLU A 279 -3.92 18.57 23.36
CA GLU A 279 -3.13 18.74 22.14
C GLU A 279 -1.87 19.58 22.43
N TYR A 280 -0.82 19.32 21.68
CA TYR A 280 0.43 20.08 21.74
C TYR A 280 0.91 20.42 20.33
N HIS A 281 1.54 21.57 20.18
CA HIS A 281 2.16 22.02 18.96
C HIS A 281 3.67 22.04 19.16
N ALA A 282 4.36 21.20 18.42
CA ALA A 282 5.81 21.13 18.40
C ALA A 282 6.35 21.37 16.98
N ARG A 283 7.62 21.80 16.92
CA ARG A 283 8.41 21.83 15.69
C ARG A 283 9.71 21.08 15.90
N HIS A 284 10.31 20.59 14.82
CA HIS A 284 11.54 19.82 14.91
C HIS A 284 12.51 20.04 13.75
N ILE A 285 13.76 19.70 13.98
CA ILE A 285 14.77 19.46 12.96
C ILE A 285 15.10 17.96 13.01
N LEU A 286 14.86 17.28 11.91
CA LEU A 286 15.17 15.84 11.76
C LEU A 286 16.40 15.69 10.88
N LEU A 287 17.39 14.91 11.35
CA LEU A 287 18.48 14.39 10.52
C LEU A 287 18.37 12.86 10.44
N ARG A 288 18.48 12.33 9.24
CA ARG A 288 18.37 10.89 8.95
C ARG A 288 19.76 10.27 8.75
N PRO A 289 19.97 9.03 9.18
CA PRO A 289 21.18 8.30 8.80
C PRO A 289 21.18 8.03 7.29
N ASP A 290 22.38 7.97 6.72
CA ASP A 290 22.53 7.53 5.33
C ASP A 290 22.28 6.02 5.24
N TYR A 291 21.09 5.65 4.79
CA TYR A 291 20.66 4.27 4.66
C TYR A 291 21.44 3.47 3.60
N ASN A 292 22.25 4.13 2.77
CA ASN A 292 23.16 3.44 1.83
C ASN A 292 24.50 3.04 2.47
N ARG A 293 24.78 3.56 3.67
CA ARG A 293 26.04 3.33 4.42
C ARG A 293 25.82 2.63 5.75
N LEU A 294 24.75 1.82 5.84
CA LEU A 294 24.48 1.05 7.05
C LEU A 294 25.45 -0.09 7.24
N ASP A 295 25.73 -0.42 8.48
CA ASP A 295 26.59 -1.56 8.84
C ASP A 295 25.78 -2.87 8.83
N LEU A 296 26.19 -3.79 7.97
CA LEU A 296 25.67 -5.16 7.89
C LEU A 296 26.54 -6.17 8.64
N SER A 297 27.67 -5.76 9.19
CA SER A 297 28.65 -6.68 9.79
C SER A 297 28.15 -7.32 11.08
N GLU A 298 27.46 -6.55 11.93
CA GLU A 298 26.88 -7.07 13.17
C GLU A 298 25.68 -7.99 12.89
N PRO A 299 24.67 -7.59 12.09
CA PRO A 299 23.61 -8.49 11.64
C PRO A 299 24.12 -9.80 11.05
N ARG A 300 25.15 -9.74 10.22
CA ARG A 300 25.77 -10.91 9.58
C ARG A 300 26.41 -11.84 10.60
N ARG A 301 27.22 -11.32 11.52
CA ARG A 301 27.85 -12.11 12.59
C ARG A 301 26.82 -12.77 13.50
N PHE A 302 25.77 -12.01 13.86
CA PHE A 302 24.68 -12.55 14.66
C PHE A 302 23.99 -13.72 13.95
N LEU A 303 23.63 -13.56 12.70
CA LEU A 303 22.97 -14.60 11.93
C LEU A 303 23.88 -15.80 11.67
N ASP A 304 25.18 -15.61 11.50
CA ASP A 304 26.14 -16.71 11.34
C ASP A 304 26.23 -17.55 12.63
N SER A 305 26.30 -16.90 13.79
CA SER A 305 26.23 -17.56 15.09
C SER A 305 24.91 -18.32 15.28
N LEU A 306 23.79 -17.67 14.94
CA LEU A 306 22.45 -18.28 15.04
C LEU A 306 22.32 -19.49 14.09
N ARG A 307 22.83 -19.38 12.88
CA ARG A 307 22.89 -20.48 11.90
C ARG A 307 23.63 -21.69 12.49
N THR A 308 24.75 -21.48 13.15
CA THR A 308 25.53 -22.55 13.80
C THR A 308 24.69 -23.30 14.83
N LEU A 309 23.91 -22.58 15.65
CA LEU A 309 23.01 -23.20 16.63
C LEU A 309 21.86 -23.96 15.98
N ILE A 310 21.31 -23.43 14.86
CA ILE A 310 20.23 -24.11 14.16
C ILE A 310 20.74 -25.39 13.47
N VAL A 311 21.89 -25.32 12.80
CA VAL A 311 22.50 -26.48 12.13
C VAL A 311 22.90 -27.57 13.13
N ALA A 312 23.31 -27.17 14.36
CA ALA A 312 23.58 -28.09 15.47
C ALA A 312 22.30 -28.63 16.16
N ASP A 313 21.12 -28.30 15.67
CA ASP A 313 19.80 -28.62 16.26
C ASP A 313 19.61 -28.15 17.70
N SER A 314 20.42 -27.18 18.15
CA SER A 314 20.31 -26.56 19.49
C SER A 314 19.08 -25.66 19.62
N ILE A 315 18.63 -25.09 18.51
CA ILE A 315 17.38 -24.32 18.40
C ILE A 315 16.70 -24.66 17.07
N LYS A 316 15.37 -24.82 17.08
CA LYS A 316 14.61 -25.01 15.85
C LYS A 316 14.50 -23.73 15.07
N PHE A 317 14.53 -23.79 13.73
CA PHE A 317 14.48 -22.62 12.86
C PHE A 317 13.25 -21.74 13.14
N GLU A 318 12.08 -22.34 13.28
CA GLU A 318 10.81 -21.64 13.52
C GLU A 318 10.83 -20.87 14.86
N LYS A 319 11.47 -21.44 15.89
CA LYS A 319 11.66 -20.74 17.17
C LYS A 319 12.66 -19.60 17.03
N ALA A 320 13.77 -19.85 16.37
CA ALA A 320 14.77 -18.82 16.11
C ALA A 320 14.19 -17.64 15.29
N ALA A 321 13.31 -17.91 14.33
CA ALA A 321 12.62 -16.87 13.58
C ALA A 321 11.70 -16.02 14.47
N LYS A 322 10.91 -16.65 15.36
CA LYS A 322 10.03 -15.94 16.31
C LYS A 322 10.84 -15.07 17.29
N ASP A 323 11.92 -15.61 17.81
CA ASP A 323 12.68 -14.96 18.88
C ASP A 323 13.60 -13.86 18.35
N PHE A 324 14.09 -13.97 17.10
CA PHE A 324 15.21 -13.15 16.62
C PHE A 324 14.97 -12.47 15.27
N SER A 325 13.95 -12.83 14.49
CA SER A 325 13.69 -12.14 13.22
C SER A 325 13.11 -10.75 13.46
N GLU A 326 13.65 -9.77 12.74
CA GLU A 326 13.15 -8.39 12.72
C GLU A 326 12.14 -8.14 11.59
N ASP A 327 11.87 -9.14 10.76
CA ASP A 327 10.76 -9.13 9.82
C ASP A 327 9.47 -9.57 10.52
N LYS A 328 8.69 -8.59 10.98
CA LYS A 328 7.43 -8.83 11.71
C LYS A 328 6.37 -9.55 10.87
N ALA A 329 6.44 -9.45 9.55
CA ALA A 329 5.47 -10.08 8.67
C ALA A 329 5.55 -11.62 8.72
N THR A 330 6.75 -12.17 8.91
CA THR A 330 6.99 -13.62 8.90
C THR A 330 7.41 -14.19 10.25
N ALA A 331 7.95 -13.39 11.15
CA ALA A 331 8.51 -13.84 12.44
C ALA A 331 7.52 -14.68 13.25
N ASP A 332 6.29 -14.18 13.46
CA ASP A 332 5.25 -14.88 14.24
C ASP A 332 4.82 -16.20 13.61
N ALA A 333 4.92 -16.31 12.28
CA ALA A 333 4.68 -17.53 11.52
C ALA A 333 5.90 -18.48 11.48
N GLY A 334 6.93 -18.24 12.30
CA GLY A 334 8.17 -19.04 12.31
C GLY A 334 9.06 -18.79 11.10
N GLY A 335 8.99 -17.61 10.52
CA GLY A 335 9.81 -17.17 9.38
C GLY A 335 9.32 -17.69 8.02
N VAL A 336 8.18 -18.38 7.95
CA VAL A 336 7.64 -18.95 6.68
C VAL A 336 7.23 -17.84 5.73
N ILE A 337 7.80 -17.86 4.53
CA ILE A 337 7.41 -16.95 3.45
C ILE A 337 6.17 -17.52 2.76
N ARG A 338 5.15 -16.67 2.56
CA ARG A 338 3.90 -17.04 1.93
C ARG A 338 3.67 -16.24 0.66
N ASP A 339 2.99 -16.87 -0.29
CA ASP A 339 2.50 -16.18 -1.48
C ASP A 339 1.44 -15.13 -1.09
N PRO A 340 1.61 -13.86 -1.46
CA PRO A 340 0.70 -12.79 -1.05
C PRO A 340 -0.73 -12.93 -1.57
N GLN A 341 -0.91 -13.62 -2.72
CA GLN A 341 -2.21 -13.77 -3.36
C GLN A 341 -2.98 -14.98 -2.83
N SER A 342 -2.30 -16.12 -2.73
CA SER A 342 -2.92 -17.38 -2.32
C SER A 342 -2.79 -17.69 -0.83
N ASN A 343 -1.94 -16.94 -0.10
CA ASN A 343 -1.52 -17.23 1.27
C ASN A 343 -0.93 -18.64 1.46
N SER A 344 -0.53 -19.29 0.36
CA SER A 344 0.13 -20.60 0.38
C SER A 344 1.56 -20.47 0.90
N SER A 345 2.01 -21.46 1.69
CA SER A 345 3.44 -21.58 2.05
C SER A 345 4.27 -22.20 0.93
N LEU A 346 3.64 -22.74 -0.11
CA LEU A 346 4.30 -23.24 -1.32
C LEU A 346 4.36 -22.12 -2.36
N LEU A 347 5.57 -21.73 -2.73
CA LEU A 347 5.86 -20.70 -3.71
C LEU A 347 6.23 -21.35 -5.05
N PRO A 348 5.70 -20.89 -6.18
CA PRO A 348 6.12 -21.38 -7.49
C PRO A 348 7.62 -21.18 -7.71
N LEU A 349 8.31 -22.22 -8.13
CA LEU A 349 9.72 -22.14 -8.54
C LEU A 349 9.76 -21.88 -10.06
N ASP A 350 9.46 -20.65 -10.45
CA ASP A 350 9.37 -20.25 -11.86
C ASP A 350 10.10 -18.92 -12.11
N GLN A 351 10.00 -18.40 -13.32
CA GLN A 351 10.64 -17.15 -13.76
C GLN A 351 10.15 -15.86 -13.06
N ASN A 352 9.04 -15.94 -12.31
CA ASN A 352 8.50 -14.81 -11.56
C ASN A 352 9.10 -14.72 -10.15
N MET A 353 9.79 -15.78 -9.70
CA MET A 353 10.53 -15.75 -8.43
C MET A 353 11.69 -14.75 -8.53
N ASP A 354 11.96 -14.04 -7.44
CA ASP A 354 13.16 -13.20 -7.34
C ASP A 354 14.41 -13.96 -7.77
N TYR A 355 15.15 -13.39 -8.72
CA TYR A 355 16.30 -14.06 -9.35
C TYR A 355 17.36 -14.49 -8.33
N THR A 356 17.65 -13.63 -7.34
CA THR A 356 18.65 -13.93 -6.30
C THR A 356 18.19 -15.10 -5.43
N LEU A 357 16.90 -15.13 -5.10
CA LEU A 357 16.28 -16.20 -4.34
C LEU A 357 16.33 -17.50 -5.14
N TYR A 358 15.92 -17.47 -6.41
CA TYR A 358 15.95 -18.64 -7.31
C TYR A 358 17.36 -19.24 -7.39
N MET A 359 18.37 -18.43 -7.69
CA MET A 359 19.76 -18.87 -7.80
C MET A 359 20.32 -19.42 -6.48
N THR A 360 19.91 -18.85 -5.36
CA THR A 360 20.29 -19.34 -4.04
C THR A 360 19.70 -20.72 -3.79
N LEU A 361 18.41 -20.91 -4.06
CA LEU A 361 17.73 -22.20 -3.87
C LEU A 361 18.27 -23.29 -4.80
N ASP A 362 18.69 -22.93 -6.02
CA ASP A 362 19.29 -23.89 -6.98
C ASP A 362 20.60 -24.49 -6.45
N THR A 363 21.36 -23.74 -5.66
CA THR A 363 22.61 -24.22 -5.04
C THR A 363 22.40 -24.94 -3.70
N MET A 364 21.22 -24.76 -3.07
CA MET A 364 20.93 -25.31 -1.75
C MET A 364 20.34 -26.73 -1.83
N LYS A 365 20.64 -27.53 -0.81
CA LYS A 365 19.94 -28.79 -0.58
C LYS A 365 18.67 -28.56 0.23
N VAL A 366 17.61 -29.30 -0.09
CA VAL A 366 16.38 -29.32 0.73
C VAL A 366 16.74 -29.70 2.16
N GLY A 367 16.21 -28.99 3.14
CA GLY A 367 16.50 -29.15 4.56
C GLY A 367 17.71 -28.32 5.03
N SER A 368 18.42 -27.60 4.15
CA SER A 368 19.59 -26.81 4.53
C SER A 368 19.24 -25.34 4.81
N ILE A 369 20.17 -24.66 5.49
CA ILE A 369 20.11 -23.24 5.80
C ILE A 369 21.24 -22.53 5.09
N SER A 370 20.96 -21.41 4.42
CA SER A 370 21.96 -20.61 3.68
C SER A 370 23.00 -20.00 4.63
N GLN A 371 24.08 -19.51 4.06
CA GLN A 371 24.92 -18.50 4.73
C GLN A 371 24.11 -17.19 4.87
N PRO A 372 24.50 -16.31 5.82
CA PRO A 372 23.93 -14.97 5.90
C PRO A 372 24.14 -14.22 4.59
N MET A 373 23.05 -13.73 3.97
CA MET A 373 23.06 -13.05 2.69
C MET A 373 22.40 -11.69 2.78
N ASP A 374 22.87 -10.75 1.97
CA ASP A 374 22.27 -9.42 1.90
C ASP A 374 20.84 -9.52 1.39
N TYR A 375 19.99 -8.70 1.98
CA TYR A 375 18.57 -8.67 1.69
C TYR A 375 18.04 -7.24 1.77
N ARG A 376 17.03 -6.94 0.98
CA ARG A 376 16.29 -5.68 1.08
C ARG A 376 14.82 -6.02 1.28
N LEU A 377 14.22 -5.46 2.33
CA LEU A 377 12.80 -5.61 2.61
C LEU A 377 11.97 -4.85 1.57
N GLU A 378 10.67 -5.13 1.51
CA GLU A 378 9.73 -4.45 0.61
C GLU A 378 9.66 -2.93 0.87
N ASP A 379 9.84 -2.50 2.11
CA ASP A 379 9.94 -1.08 2.50
C ASP A 379 11.28 -0.43 2.16
N GLY A 380 12.17 -1.16 1.48
CA GLY A 380 13.48 -0.70 1.01
C GLY A 380 14.59 -0.74 2.07
N LYS A 381 14.34 -1.18 3.28
CA LYS A 381 15.36 -1.28 4.34
C LYS A 381 16.39 -2.36 4.01
N SER A 382 17.66 -2.03 4.19
CA SER A 382 18.77 -2.98 4.04
C SER A 382 18.85 -3.92 5.25
N ALA A 383 19.08 -5.19 4.99
CA ALA A 383 19.10 -6.25 5.97
C ALA A 383 20.07 -7.38 5.58
N VAL A 384 20.25 -8.31 6.48
CA VAL A 384 20.85 -9.63 6.23
C VAL A 384 19.81 -10.69 6.58
N ARG A 385 19.72 -11.76 5.76
CA ARG A 385 18.84 -12.88 6.06
C ARG A 385 19.55 -14.22 6.02
N LEU A 386 19.02 -15.19 6.79
CA LEU A 386 19.20 -16.62 6.56
C LEU A 386 17.99 -17.15 5.79
N LEU A 387 18.19 -18.02 4.83
CA LEU A 387 17.14 -18.76 4.17
C LEU A 387 17.14 -20.21 4.67
N TYR A 388 15.96 -20.76 4.91
CA TYR A 388 15.73 -22.17 5.17
C TYR A 388 14.97 -22.80 4.00
N TYR A 389 15.62 -23.70 3.28
CA TYR A 389 15.01 -24.46 2.18
C TYR A 389 14.28 -25.68 2.74
N LYS A 390 13.06 -25.49 3.21
CA LYS A 390 12.35 -26.51 4.01
C LYS A 390 11.87 -27.70 3.19
N ARG A 391 11.26 -27.45 2.03
CA ARG A 391 10.68 -28.48 1.17
C ARG A 391 10.69 -28.09 -0.29
N LYS A 392 10.79 -29.09 -1.20
CA LYS A 392 10.54 -28.96 -2.63
C LYS A 392 9.48 -29.94 -3.05
N VAL A 393 8.51 -29.49 -3.79
CA VAL A 393 7.50 -30.29 -4.47
C VAL A 393 7.85 -30.34 -5.94
N ALA A 394 7.98 -31.55 -6.49
CA ALA A 394 8.25 -31.73 -7.92
C ALA A 394 7.03 -31.27 -8.75
N PRO A 395 7.24 -30.86 -10.01
CA PRO A 395 6.13 -30.59 -10.92
C PRO A 395 5.17 -31.78 -10.99
N HIS A 396 3.86 -31.50 -10.92
CA HIS A 396 2.85 -32.56 -10.91
C HIS A 396 1.51 -32.04 -11.43
N THR A 397 0.62 -32.98 -11.81
CA THR A 397 -0.79 -32.64 -12.01
C THR A 397 -1.46 -32.45 -10.65
N ALA A 398 -2.26 -31.41 -10.51
CA ALA A 398 -2.91 -31.06 -9.24
C ALA A 398 -3.51 -32.30 -8.54
N SER A 399 -3.21 -32.42 -7.25
CA SER A 399 -3.65 -33.50 -6.41
C SER A 399 -4.19 -33.00 -5.07
N ILE A 400 -5.16 -33.72 -4.52
CA ILE A 400 -5.71 -33.34 -3.21
C ILE A 400 -4.71 -33.58 -2.07
N LYS A 401 -3.70 -34.42 -2.30
CA LYS A 401 -2.67 -34.71 -1.33
C LYS A 401 -1.66 -33.60 -1.19
N ASP A 402 -1.23 -33.05 -2.32
CA ASP A 402 -0.13 -32.10 -2.36
C ASP A 402 -0.64 -30.65 -2.38
N ASP A 403 -1.86 -30.41 -2.94
CA ASP A 403 -2.43 -29.08 -3.17
C ASP A 403 -3.66 -28.77 -2.32
N TYR A 404 -3.87 -29.51 -1.22
CA TYR A 404 -5.06 -29.40 -0.38
C TYR A 404 -5.36 -27.95 0.04
N GLU A 405 -4.35 -27.20 0.51
CA GLU A 405 -4.53 -25.82 0.97
C GLU A 405 -4.99 -24.89 -0.17
N LYS A 406 -4.42 -25.03 -1.36
CA LYS A 406 -4.80 -24.24 -2.54
C LYS A 406 -6.24 -24.55 -2.95
N ILE A 407 -6.58 -25.84 -3.03
CA ILE A 407 -7.93 -26.27 -3.39
C ILE A 407 -8.93 -25.81 -2.34
N ALA A 408 -8.60 -25.93 -1.05
CA ALA A 408 -9.43 -25.47 0.05
C ALA A 408 -9.65 -23.95 -0.01
N ASN A 409 -8.62 -23.18 -0.37
CA ASN A 409 -8.75 -21.73 -0.55
C ASN A 409 -9.67 -21.38 -1.73
N ILE A 410 -9.54 -22.07 -2.87
CA ILE A 410 -10.44 -21.89 -4.02
C ILE A 410 -11.89 -22.18 -3.60
N VAL A 411 -12.14 -23.27 -2.89
CA VAL A 411 -13.48 -23.62 -2.39
C VAL A 411 -14.00 -22.59 -1.41
N LEU A 412 -13.13 -22.06 -0.52
CA LEU A 412 -13.49 -21.01 0.43
C LEU A 412 -13.87 -19.70 -0.28
N VAL A 413 -13.08 -19.28 -1.26
CA VAL A 413 -13.37 -18.08 -2.06
C VAL A 413 -14.69 -18.24 -2.80
N ASN A 414 -14.92 -19.38 -3.46
CA ASN A 414 -16.17 -19.66 -4.14
C ASN A 414 -17.38 -19.64 -3.18
N LYS A 415 -17.21 -20.19 -1.99
CA LYS A 415 -18.25 -20.23 -0.96
C LYS A 415 -18.54 -18.84 -0.38
N LYS A 416 -17.50 -18.03 -0.19
CA LYS A 416 -17.64 -16.63 0.22
C LYS A 416 -18.35 -15.80 -0.84
N ASN A 417 -17.98 -15.94 -2.11
CA ASN A 417 -18.65 -15.27 -3.21
C ASN A 417 -20.13 -15.64 -3.27
N LYS A 418 -20.43 -16.94 -3.14
CA LYS A 418 -21.83 -17.39 -3.09
C LYS A 418 -22.60 -16.81 -1.89
N ALA A 419 -21.98 -16.72 -0.71
CA ALA A 419 -22.58 -16.09 0.46
C ALA A 419 -22.84 -14.59 0.24
N ILE A 420 -21.93 -13.89 -0.43
CA ILE A 420 -22.11 -12.49 -0.81
C ILE A 420 -23.28 -12.36 -1.82
N ASP A 421 -23.36 -13.23 -2.84
CA ASP A 421 -24.44 -13.21 -3.82
C ASP A 421 -25.81 -13.47 -3.16
N GLU A 422 -25.89 -14.47 -2.25
CA GLU A 422 -27.12 -14.79 -1.53
C GLU A 422 -27.53 -13.64 -0.59
N TRP A 423 -26.57 -13.05 0.11
CA TRP A 423 -26.80 -11.88 0.94
C TRP A 423 -27.26 -10.69 0.10
N PHE A 424 -26.60 -10.44 -1.05
CA PHE A 424 -26.91 -9.34 -1.93
C PHE A 424 -28.35 -9.39 -2.44
N ARG A 425 -28.82 -10.57 -2.88
CA ARG A 425 -30.22 -10.77 -3.33
C ARG A 425 -31.26 -10.38 -2.26
N LYS A 426 -30.92 -10.53 -0.98
CA LYS A 426 -31.77 -10.09 0.13
C LYS A 426 -31.59 -8.59 0.39
N ALA A 427 -30.35 -8.12 0.39
CA ALA A 427 -30.03 -6.73 0.71
C ALA A 427 -30.63 -5.71 -0.27
N VAL A 428 -30.74 -6.10 -1.53
CA VAL A 428 -31.32 -5.24 -2.59
C VAL A 428 -32.77 -4.84 -2.31
N SER A 429 -33.55 -5.66 -1.61
CA SER A 429 -34.93 -5.30 -1.21
C SER A 429 -35.00 -4.23 -0.11
N ASP A 430 -33.89 -3.98 0.59
CA ASP A 430 -33.83 -3.05 1.71
C ASP A 430 -33.30 -1.66 1.33
N VAL A 431 -32.87 -1.48 0.08
CA VAL A 431 -32.23 -0.26 -0.41
C VAL A 431 -32.93 0.25 -1.68
N TYR A 432 -33.00 1.57 -1.82
CA TYR A 432 -33.51 2.18 -3.05
C TYR A 432 -32.43 2.18 -4.15
N ILE A 433 -32.75 1.59 -5.30
CA ILE A 433 -31.84 1.55 -6.45
C ILE A 433 -32.52 2.15 -7.66
N ASN A 434 -31.86 3.13 -8.29
CA ASN A 434 -32.30 3.73 -9.54
C ASN A 434 -31.11 3.72 -10.52
N VAL A 435 -31.33 3.23 -11.74
CA VAL A 435 -30.34 3.17 -12.81
C VAL A 435 -30.80 4.04 -13.98
N ASP A 436 -29.88 4.82 -14.55
CA ASP A 436 -30.19 5.68 -15.70
C ASP A 436 -30.73 4.86 -16.89
N PRO A 437 -31.77 5.32 -17.59
CA PRO A 437 -32.37 4.62 -18.73
C PRO A 437 -31.38 4.20 -19.83
N GLU A 438 -30.28 4.92 -20.01
CA GLU A 438 -29.20 4.54 -20.93
C GLU A 438 -28.61 3.14 -20.62
N TYR A 439 -28.67 2.71 -19.37
CA TYR A 439 -28.13 1.44 -18.89
C TYR A 439 -29.20 0.40 -18.52
N GLU A 440 -30.47 0.68 -18.85
CA GLU A 440 -31.58 -0.24 -18.55
C GLU A 440 -31.42 -1.60 -19.23
N SER A 441 -30.83 -1.60 -20.46
CA SER A 441 -30.49 -2.82 -21.18
C SER A 441 -29.49 -3.73 -20.48
N CYS A 442 -28.70 -3.20 -19.55
CA CYS A 442 -27.72 -3.95 -18.74
C CYS A 442 -28.38 -4.92 -17.78
N ARG A 443 -29.68 -4.77 -17.49
CA ARG A 443 -30.42 -5.61 -16.53
C ARG A 443 -29.63 -5.80 -15.25
N ILE A 444 -29.08 -4.69 -14.75
CA ILE A 444 -28.29 -4.67 -13.51
C ILE A 444 -29.18 -5.27 -12.44
N LEU A 445 -28.62 -6.28 -11.71
CA LEU A 445 -29.31 -7.06 -10.73
C LEU A 445 -30.30 -8.11 -11.25
N GLY A 446 -30.19 -8.48 -12.52
CA GLY A 446 -30.65 -9.67 -13.27
C GLY A 446 -32.01 -10.31 -12.99
N SER A 447 -32.73 -9.91 -11.97
CA SER A 447 -34.07 -10.43 -11.59
C SER A 447 -34.72 -9.72 -10.40
N VAL A 448 -34.15 -8.62 -9.92
CA VAL A 448 -34.84 -7.82 -8.89
C VAL A 448 -35.86 -6.98 -9.65
N LYS A 449 -37.13 -7.38 -9.59
CA LYS A 449 -38.23 -6.54 -10.04
C LYS A 449 -38.14 -5.24 -9.24
N THR A 450 -37.83 -4.15 -9.93
CA THR A 450 -38.12 -2.80 -9.48
C THR A 450 -39.63 -2.61 -9.51
N GLU A 451 -40.35 -3.18 -8.57
CA GLU A 451 -41.70 -2.71 -8.27
C GLU A 451 -41.48 -1.45 -7.43
N GLY A 452 -41.56 -0.32 -8.11
CA GLY A 452 -41.72 0.97 -7.45
C GLY A 452 -43.03 1.02 -6.69
N PRO A 453 -43.14 1.92 -5.69
CA PRO A 453 -44.33 2.11 -4.90
C PRO A 453 -45.55 2.49 -5.70
#